data_325bcb6d889af90d419f5f46264fa1cc
#
_entry.id   325bcb6d889af90d419f5f46264fa1cc
#
_cell.length_a   1.000
_cell.length_b   1.000
_cell.length_c   1.000
_cell.angle_alpha   90.00
_cell.angle_beta   90.00
_cell.angle_gamma   90.00
#
_symmetry.space_group_name_H-M   'P 1'
#
loop_
_entity.id
_entity.type
_entity.pdbx_description
1 polymer ?
#
loop_
_entity_poly.entity_id
_entity_poly.type
_entity_poly.pdbx_seq_one_letter_code
_entity_poly.pdbx_strand_id
1 'polypeptide(L)'
;MTDFYHEGSRRLQDRFETRPLADRLAEAIVSPQISPEDKAFIEAQNMFFLATVDSEGRPDCSYKGGSVGLVKVLDEQTLAFPLYDGSGMYLSAGNVLVSRHVSLLFVDFQRQARLRVNGGAFIQDDDPLLAEWPEAQLIVRVQIREMFPNCPRYIHKMILEEESVFVPKSHCETPAPAWKRLEVVADVLPPRDAHLAGHEQDAAAALNRD
;
A
#
# COMPACT_ATOMS: atom_id res chain seq x y z
N MET A 1 20.48 -17.15 7.72
CA MET A 1 19.90 -15.82 7.43
C MET A 1 20.28 -15.43 6.03
N THR A 2 19.33 -15.20 5.13
CA THR A 2 19.60 -14.51 3.88
C THR A 2 20.20 -13.16 4.23
N ASP A 3 21.33 -12.80 3.61
CA ASP A 3 22.05 -11.55 3.92
C ASP A 3 21.10 -10.35 3.70
N PHE A 4 20.72 -9.64 4.75
CA PHE A 4 19.83 -8.48 4.70
C PHE A 4 20.42 -7.37 3.81
N TYR A 5 21.74 -7.30 3.71
CA TYR A 5 22.46 -6.35 2.90
C TYR A 5 23.09 -7.02 1.68
N HIS A 6 22.76 -6.56 0.49
CA HIS A 6 23.40 -6.99 -0.75
C HIS A 6 24.75 -6.26 -0.98
N GLU A 7 25.51 -6.70 -1.98
CA GLU A 7 26.86 -6.19 -2.29
C GLU A 7 26.90 -4.65 -2.44
N GLY A 8 25.91 -4.06 -3.12
CA GLY A 8 25.82 -2.60 -3.29
C GLY A 8 25.68 -1.86 -1.95
N SER A 9 24.88 -2.39 -1.02
CA SER A 9 24.78 -1.83 0.33
C SER A 9 26.11 -1.94 1.09
N ARG A 10 26.76 -3.11 1.03
CA ARG A 10 28.04 -3.37 1.68
C ARG A 10 29.15 -2.43 1.17
N ARG A 11 29.20 -2.20 -0.14
CA ARG A 11 30.16 -1.26 -0.74
C ARG A 11 30.01 0.17 -0.19
N LEU A 12 28.78 0.64 0.00
CA LEU A 12 28.53 1.97 0.57
C LEU A 12 28.84 2.01 2.07
N GLN A 13 28.49 0.96 2.81
CA GLN A 13 28.81 0.84 4.23
C GLN A 13 30.32 0.88 4.46
N ASP A 14 31.11 0.23 3.62
CA ASP A 14 32.57 0.27 3.69
C ASP A 14 33.11 1.67 3.38
N ARG A 15 32.61 2.28 2.30
CA ARG A 15 33.01 3.64 1.91
C ARG A 15 32.80 4.67 3.02
N PHE A 16 31.71 4.53 3.79
CA PHE A 16 31.35 5.46 4.85
C PHE A 16 31.66 4.92 6.25
N GLU A 17 32.39 3.81 6.35
CA GLU A 17 32.83 3.17 7.61
C GLU A 17 31.67 2.84 8.56
N THR A 18 30.48 2.49 7.99
CA THR A 18 29.26 2.23 8.77
C THR A 18 28.90 0.75 8.87
N ARG A 19 29.68 -0.18 8.29
CA ARG A 19 29.36 -1.61 8.30
C ARG A 19 29.08 -2.17 9.70
N PRO A 20 29.91 -1.93 10.74
CA PRO A 20 29.63 -2.45 12.08
C PRO A 20 28.35 -1.89 12.69
N LEU A 21 28.04 -0.62 12.41
CA LEU A 21 26.79 0.01 12.83
C LEU A 21 25.58 -0.62 12.11
N ALA A 22 25.68 -0.82 10.81
CA ALA A 22 24.63 -1.42 10.00
C ALA A 22 24.30 -2.85 10.46
N ASP A 23 25.34 -3.66 10.72
CA ASP A 23 25.19 -5.02 11.24
C ASP A 23 24.49 -5.02 12.61
N ARG A 24 24.92 -4.17 13.52
CA ARG A 24 24.30 -4.04 14.85
C ARG A 24 22.83 -3.60 14.74
N LEU A 25 22.51 -2.68 13.83
CA LEU A 25 21.13 -2.24 13.62
C LEU A 25 20.28 -3.35 13.01
N ALA A 26 20.80 -4.10 12.03
CA ALA A 26 20.06 -5.24 11.48
C ALA A 26 19.73 -6.29 12.55
N GLU A 27 20.67 -6.61 13.43
CA GLU A 27 20.44 -7.53 14.55
C GLU A 27 19.43 -7.00 15.57
N ALA A 28 19.43 -5.69 15.82
CA ALA A 28 18.65 -5.10 16.90
C ALA A 28 17.19 -4.76 16.53
N ILE A 29 16.93 -4.40 15.24
CA ILE A 29 15.63 -3.83 14.87
C ILE A 29 14.95 -4.53 13.70
N VAL A 30 15.62 -5.42 12.97
CA VAL A 30 14.99 -6.18 11.88
C VAL A 30 14.34 -7.44 12.44
N SER A 31 13.05 -7.59 12.26
CA SER A 31 12.28 -8.73 12.74
C SER A 31 11.52 -9.40 11.59
N PRO A 32 11.41 -10.72 11.56
CA PRO A 32 10.49 -11.44 10.68
C PRO A 32 9.08 -11.58 11.28
N GLN A 33 8.83 -11.02 12.46
CA GLN A 33 7.58 -11.16 13.19
C GLN A 33 7.04 -9.81 13.65
N ILE A 34 5.71 -9.70 13.63
CA ILE A 34 4.96 -8.53 14.09
C ILE A 34 4.80 -8.62 15.60
N SER A 35 5.32 -7.65 16.33
CA SER A 35 5.05 -7.51 17.76
C SER A 35 3.64 -6.94 18.01
N PRO A 36 3.12 -7.02 19.24
CA PRO A 36 1.87 -6.34 19.60
C PRO A 36 1.89 -4.83 19.35
N GLU A 37 3.04 -4.18 19.55
CA GLU A 37 3.26 -2.76 19.31
C GLU A 37 3.22 -2.44 17.82
N ASP A 38 3.86 -3.27 16.99
CA ASP A 38 3.85 -3.13 15.53
C ASP A 38 2.44 -3.33 14.97
N LYS A 39 1.70 -4.33 15.49
CA LYS A 39 0.28 -4.54 15.15
C LYS A 39 -0.54 -3.30 15.45
N ALA A 40 -0.43 -2.75 16.65
CA ALA A 40 -1.15 -1.54 17.02
C ALA A 40 -0.79 -0.34 16.13
N PHE A 41 0.50 -0.21 15.74
CA PHE A 41 0.95 0.82 14.82
C PHE A 41 0.37 0.63 13.42
N ILE A 42 0.43 -0.58 12.85
CA ILE A 42 -0.06 -0.90 11.50
C ILE A 42 -1.58 -0.67 11.42
N GLU A 43 -2.34 -1.22 12.36
CA GLU A 43 -3.80 -1.15 12.36
C GLU A 43 -4.36 0.25 12.65
N ALA A 44 -3.54 1.14 13.24
CA ALA A 44 -3.90 2.54 13.44
C ALA A 44 -3.72 3.41 12.18
N GLN A 45 -3.08 2.90 11.12
CA GLN A 45 -2.87 3.68 9.91
C GLN A 45 -4.11 3.64 9.00
N ASN A 46 -4.35 4.77 8.34
CA ASN A 46 -5.39 4.93 7.32
C ASN A 46 -4.81 5.02 5.90
N MET A 47 -3.49 4.91 5.76
CA MET A 47 -2.79 4.90 4.48
C MET A 47 -1.43 4.25 4.58
N PHE A 48 -0.92 3.79 3.46
CA PHE A 48 0.48 3.36 3.28
C PHE A 48 0.89 3.48 1.82
N PHE A 49 2.19 3.43 1.57
CA PHE A 49 2.74 3.28 0.23
C PHE A 49 3.05 1.82 -0.04
N LEU A 50 2.57 1.32 -1.17
CA LEU A 50 2.82 -0.04 -1.65
C LEU A 50 3.80 0.01 -2.82
N ALA A 51 4.98 -0.54 -2.65
CA ALA A 51 5.90 -0.82 -3.74
C ALA A 51 5.74 -2.26 -4.19
N THR A 52 5.72 -2.47 -5.51
CA THR A 52 5.66 -3.76 -6.18
C THR A 52 6.70 -3.82 -7.29
N VAL A 53 6.94 -4.99 -7.84
CA VAL A 53 7.90 -5.20 -8.93
C VAL A 53 7.26 -6.09 -9.98
N ASP A 54 7.40 -5.76 -11.27
CA ASP A 54 6.92 -6.61 -12.34
C ASP A 54 7.87 -7.79 -12.64
N SER A 55 7.52 -8.61 -13.62
CA SER A 55 8.31 -9.77 -14.03
C SER A 55 9.69 -9.43 -14.60
N GLU A 56 9.92 -8.18 -15.03
CA GLU A 56 11.19 -7.69 -15.57
C GLU A 56 12.02 -6.93 -14.53
N GLY A 57 11.56 -6.87 -13.27
CA GLY A 57 12.26 -6.17 -12.20
C GLY A 57 12.00 -4.66 -12.16
N ARG A 58 11.04 -4.13 -12.93
CA ARG A 58 10.68 -2.71 -12.91
C ARG A 58 9.80 -2.41 -11.70
N PRO A 59 10.15 -1.41 -10.88
CA PRO A 59 9.38 -1.06 -9.70
C PRO A 59 8.15 -0.21 -10.05
N ASP A 60 7.09 -0.39 -9.26
CA ASP A 60 5.90 0.45 -9.20
C ASP A 60 5.63 0.84 -7.76
N CYS A 61 5.13 2.04 -7.53
CA CYS A 61 4.80 2.54 -6.20
C CYS A 61 3.44 3.24 -6.23
N SER A 62 2.54 2.81 -5.35
CA SER A 62 1.18 3.35 -5.26
C SER A 62 0.82 3.75 -3.83
N TYR A 63 0.04 4.80 -3.70
CA TYR A 63 -0.66 5.15 -2.48
C TYR A 63 -1.86 4.22 -2.27
N LYS A 64 -2.03 3.73 -1.04
CA LYS A 64 -3.20 2.98 -0.60
C LYS A 64 -3.81 3.71 0.59
N GLY A 65 -5.01 4.22 0.42
CA GLY A 65 -5.76 4.94 1.45
C GLY A 65 -7.07 4.24 1.82
N GLY A 66 -7.54 4.49 3.02
CA GLY A 66 -8.78 3.97 3.57
C GLY A 66 -9.05 4.58 4.95
N SER A 67 -10.04 4.08 5.65
CA SER A 67 -10.24 4.41 7.06
C SER A 67 -9.21 3.68 7.94
N VAL A 68 -9.10 4.09 9.20
CA VAL A 68 -8.31 3.37 10.21
C VAL A 68 -8.75 1.91 10.24
N GLY A 69 -7.78 0.98 10.27
CA GLY A 69 -8.00 -0.45 10.08
C GLY A 69 -7.97 -0.88 8.61
N LEU A 70 -7.45 -0.02 7.70
CA LEU A 70 -7.18 -0.36 6.30
C LEU A 70 -6.35 -1.63 6.18
N VAL A 71 -5.42 -1.85 7.10
CA VAL A 71 -4.59 -3.07 7.14
C VAL A 71 -4.92 -3.84 8.41
N LYS A 72 -5.13 -5.15 8.29
CA LYS A 72 -5.31 -6.07 9.42
C LYS A 72 -4.10 -6.99 9.57
N VAL A 73 -3.66 -7.16 10.78
CA VAL A 73 -2.64 -8.15 11.15
C VAL A 73 -3.36 -9.43 11.55
N LEU A 74 -3.20 -10.48 10.75
CA LEU A 74 -3.89 -11.76 10.90
C LEU A 74 -3.19 -12.67 11.91
N ASP A 75 -1.86 -12.65 11.89
CA ASP A 75 -0.98 -13.37 12.80
C ASP A 75 0.39 -12.68 12.88
N GLU A 76 1.35 -13.29 13.55
CA GLU A 76 2.68 -12.71 13.75
C GLU A 76 3.50 -12.51 12.46
N GLN A 77 3.07 -13.08 11.34
CA GLN A 77 3.81 -13.01 10.06
C GLN A 77 2.94 -12.62 8.87
N THR A 78 1.63 -12.44 9.08
CA THR A 78 0.70 -12.22 7.99
C THR A 78 -0.13 -10.98 8.23
N LEU A 79 -0.19 -10.10 7.24
CA LEU A 79 -1.13 -9.00 7.19
C LEU A 79 -1.97 -9.04 5.91
N ALA A 80 -3.11 -8.36 5.92
CA ALA A 80 -3.99 -8.25 4.77
C ALA A 80 -4.55 -6.83 4.61
N PHE A 81 -4.83 -6.46 3.37
CA PHE A 81 -5.46 -5.19 3.04
C PHE A 81 -6.33 -5.31 1.79
N PRO A 82 -7.37 -4.47 1.64
CA PRO A 82 -8.24 -4.48 0.47
C PRO A 82 -7.60 -3.75 -0.72
N LEU A 83 -8.03 -4.13 -1.93
CA LEU A 83 -7.94 -3.29 -3.11
C LEU A 83 -9.35 -2.84 -3.48
N TYR A 84 -9.55 -1.54 -3.54
CA TYR A 84 -10.79 -0.90 -3.94
C TYR A 84 -10.83 -0.64 -5.44
N ASP A 85 -11.97 -0.20 -5.95
CA ASP A 85 -12.09 0.27 -7.32
C ASP A 85 -11.10 1.40 -7.62
N GLY A 86 -10.55 1.40 -8.82
CA GLY A 86 -9.54 2.36 -9.24
C GLY A 86 -9.61 2.60 -10.75
N SER A 87 -8.48 2.94 -11.34
CA SER A 87 -8.37 3.24 -12.78
C SER A 87 -8.58 2.05 -13.72
N GLY A 88 -8.75 0.84 -13.21
CA GLY A 88 -8.82 -0.39 -14.02
C GLY A 88 -7.46 -0.90 -14.52
N MET A 89 -6.36 -0.19 -14.28
CA MET A 89 -5.02 -0.59 -14.75
C MET A 89 -4.43 -1.77 -13.97
N TYR A 90 -4.83 -1.99 -12.73
CA TYR A 90 -4.40 -3.09 -11.84
C TYR A 90 -2.88 -3.32 -11.77
N LEU A 91 -2.05 -2.28 -11.92
CA LEU A 91 -0.58 -2.41 -11.96
C LEU A 91 -0.04 -3.13 -10.73
N SER A 92 -0.36 -2.65 -9.53
CA SER A 92 0.12 -3.28 -8.29
C SER A 92 -0.42 -4.70 -8.11
N ALA A 93 -1.71 -4.95 -8.42
CA ALA A 93 -2.31 -6.28 -8.31
C ALA A 93 -1.69 -7.25 -9.33
N GLY A 94 -1.51 -6.80 -10.58
CA GLY A 94 -0.84 -7.57 -11.63
C GLY A 94 0.59 -7.96 -11.24
N ASN A 95 1.35 -7.02 -10.65
CA ASN A 95 2.69 -7.30 -10.14
C ASN A 95 2.67 -8.35 -9.02
N VAL A 96 1.70 -8.28 -8.10
CA VAL A 96 1.54 -9.31 -7.05
C VAL A 96 1.30 -10.70 -7.66
N LEU A 97 0.49 -10.80 -8.71
CA LEU A 97 0.22 -12.10 -9.36
C LEU A 97 1.46 -12.74 -10.00
N VAL A 98 2.42 -11.94 -10.48
CA VAL A 98 3.58 -12.45 -11.23
C VAL A 98 4.86 -12.52 -10.41
N SER A 99 5.22 -11.47 -9.67
CA SER A 99 6.48 -11.41 -8.92
C SER A 99 6.33 -11.72 -7.44
N ARG A 100 5.17 -11.44 -6.86
CA ARG A 100 4.84 -11.56 -5.44
C ARG A 100 5.67 -10.67 -4.50
N HIS A 101 6.68 -9.94 -4.99
CA HIS A 101 7.52 -9.10 -4.15
C HIS A 101 6.86 -7.77 -3.84
N VAL A 102 6.73 -7.45 -2.54
CA VAL A 102 6.13 -6.20 -2.07
C VAL A 102 6.94 -5.57 -0.96
N SER A 103 6.83 -4.24 -0.88
CA SER A 103 7.26 -3.46 0.28
C SER A 103 6.17 -2.47 0.66
N LEU A 104 5.77 -2.48 1.91
CA LEU A 104 4.83 -1.53 2.48
C LEU A 104 5.61 -0.52 3.33
N LEU A 105 5.34 0.76 3.12
CA LEU A 105 5.86 1.83 3.94
C LEU A 105 4.70 2.53 4.65
N PHE A 106 4.56 2.29 5.94
CA PHE A 106 3.67 3.02 6.83
C PHE A 106 4.34 4.28 7.35
N VAL A 107 3.64 5.40 7.34
CA VAL A 107 4.14 6.67 7.87
C VAL A 107 3.06 7.33 8.71
N ASP A 108 3.30 7.44 10.01
CA ASP A 108 2.52 8.28 10.90
C ASP A 108 3.12 9.69 10.86
N PHE A 109 2.50 10.58 10.10
CA PHE A 109 2.96 11.96 9.94
C PHE A 109 2.73 12.82 11.19
N GLN A 110 1.76 12.46 12.05
CA GLN A 110 1.48 13.21 13.28
C GLN A 110 2.52 12.92 14.35
N ARG A 111 2.88 11.63 14.53
CA ARG A 111 3.88 11.15 15.49
C ARG A 111 5.29 11.15 14.93
N GLN A 112 5.44 11.39 13.64
CA GLN A 112 6.70 11.31 12.89
C GLN A 112 7.36 9.94 13.05
N ALA A 113 6.60 8.87 12.89
CA ALA A 113 7.08 7.49 12.96
C ALA A 113 6.88 6.79 11.61
N ARG A 114 7.68 5.79 11.31
CA ARG A 114 7.53 4.96 10.13
C ARG A 114 7.99 3.54 10.34
N LEU A 115 7.29 2.63 9.69
CA LEU A 115 7.58 1.20 9.69
C LEU A 115 7.65 0.71 8.24
N ARG A 116 8.66 -0.09 7.90
CA ARG A 116 8.77 -0.78 6.63
C ARG A 116 8.50 -2.26 6.82
N VAL A 117 7.69 -2.82 5.94
CA VAL A 117 7.38 -4.25 5.88
C VAL A 117 7.71 -4.75 4.48
N ASN A 118 8.61 -5.72 4.37
CA ASN A 118 8.94 -6.37 3.11
C ASN A 118 8.49 -7.83 3.15
N GLY A 119 7.98 -8.34 2.03
CA GLY A 119 7.51 -9.71 2.01
C GLY A 119 7.08 -10.22 0.65
N GLY A 120 6.43 -11.37 0.68
CA GLY A 120 5.76 -11.97 -0.46
C GLY A 120 4.26 -11.76 -0.35
N ALA A 121 3.61 -11.29 -1.42
CA ALA A 121 2.17 -11.09 -1.44
C ALA A 121 1.46 -12.08 -2.35
N PHE A 122 0.19 -12.33 -2.06
CA PHE A 122 -0.70 -13.11 -2.91
C PHE A 122 -2.13 -12.59 -2.83
N ILE A 123 -2.88 -12.85 -3.90
CA ILE A 123 -4.30 -12.57 -4.03
C ILE A 123 -5.00 -13.92 -4.19
N GLN A 124 -6.06 -14.14 -3.44
CA GLN A 124 -6.90 -15.33 -3.52
C GLN A 124 -8.27 -14.91 -4.02
N ASP A 125 -8.81 -15.64 -5.00
CA ASP A 125 -10.19 -15.49 -5.41
C ASP A 125 -11.11 -15.85 -4.24
N ASP A 126 -12.20 -15.13 -4.09
CA ASP A 126 -13.21 -15.35 -3.03
C ASP A 126 -12.61 -15.36 -1.60
N ASP A 127 -11.65 -14.49 -1.34
CA ASP A 127 -11.06 -14.36 0.01
C ASP A 127 -12.15 -14.00 1.03
N PRO A 128 -12.31 -14.77 2.12
CA PRO A 128 -13.36 -14.52 3.13
C PRO A 128 -13.24 -13.15 3.80
N LEU A 129 -12.06 -12.53 3.77
CA LEU A 129 -11.86 -11.18 4.29
C LEU A 129 -12.48 -10.07 3.42
N LEU A 130 -13.00 -10.37 2.22
CA LEU A 130 -13.74 -9.39 1.43
C LEU A 130 -14.91 -8.76 2.21
N ALA A 131 -15.55 -9.53 3.09
CA ALA A 131 -16.64 -9.04 3.94
C ALA A 131 -16.21 -8.03 5.01
N GLU A 132 -14.94 -7.91 5.30
CA GLU A 132 -14.40 -7.04 6.34
C GLU A 132 -14.21 -5.59 5.89
N TRP A 133 -14.16 -5.36 4.58
CA TRP A 133 -14.01 -4.02 3.99
C TRP A 133 -15.12 -3.76 2.98
N PRO A 134 -15.96 -2.73 3.18
CA PRO A 134 -16.96 -2.33 2.21
C PRO A 134 -16.35 -2.11 0.82
N GLU A 135 -17.05 -2.53 -0.22
CA GLU A 135 -16.65 -2.33 -1.62
C GLU A 135 -15.25 -2.84 -2.03
N ALA A 136 -14.60 -3.68 -1.20
CA ALA A 136 -13.36 -4.30 -1.57
C ALA A 136 -13.55 -5.23 -2.78
N GLN A 137 -12.71 -5.09 -3.80
CA GLN A 137 -12.72 -5.95 -4.98
C GLN A 137 -11.83 -7.17 -4.82
N LEU A 138 -10.70 -7.01 -4.16
CA LEU A 138 -9.68 -8.05 -3.91
C LEU A 138 -9.08 -7.86 -2.54
N ILE A 139 -8.54 -8.94 -1.99
CA ILE A 139 -7.71 -8.90 -0.78
C ILE A 139 -6.28 -9.28 -1.16
N VAL A 140 -5.33 -8.45 -0.73
CA VAL A 140 -3.91 -8.79 -0.80
C VAL A 140 -3.48 -9.27 0.57
N ARG A 141 -2.95 -10.49 0.64
CA ARG A 141 -2.29 -11.03 1.84
C ARG A 141 -0.80 -10.94 1.66
N VAL A 142 -0.10 -10.53 2.71
CA VAL A 142 1.36 -10.38 2.71
C VAL A 142 1.96 -11.26 3.78
N GLN A 143 2.80 -12.20 3.35
CA GLN A 143 3.67 -12.96 4.23
C GLN A 143 4.95 -12.16 4.45
N ILE A 144 5.20 -11.76 5.68
CA ILE A 144 6.34 -10.92 6.04
C ILE A 144 7.64 -11.75 5.99
N ARG A 145 8.64 -11.19 5.33
CA ARG A 145 10.02 -11.68 5.37
C ARG A 145 10.84 -10.91 6.41
N GLU A 146 10.73 -9.60 6.40
CA GLU A 146 11.34 -8.72 7.38
C GLU A 146 10.54 -7.43 7.54
N MET A 147 10.62 -6.86 8.72
CA MET A 147 10.09 -5.53 9.03
C MET A 147 11.04 -4.79 9.98
N PHE A 148 11.05 -3.48 9.91
CA PHE A 148 11.89 -2.64 10.75
C PHE A 148 11.44 -1.18 10.76
N PRO A 149 11.56 -0.47 11.89
CA PRO A 149 11.38 0.96 11.95
C PRO A 149 12.57 1.68 11.30
N ASN A 150 12.33 2.89 10.82
CA ASN A 150 13.39 3.76 10.34
C ASN A 150 13.39 5.08 11.13
N CYS A 151 14.56 5.73 11.19
CA CYS A 151 14.72 7.01 11.85
C CYS A 151 13.72 8.05 11.30
N PRO A 152 13.01 8.81 12.18
CA PRO A 152 11.99 9.78 11.79
C PRO A 152 12.52 11.14 11.36
N ARG A 153 13.83 11.37 11.40
CA ARG A 153 14.48 12.70 11.28
C ARG A 153 13.99 13.59 10.13
N TYR A 154 13.55 13.00 9.04
CA TYR A 154 13.14 13.74 7.84
C TYR A 154 11.64 13.62 7.55
N ILE A 155 10.84 13.07 8.48
CA ILE A 155 9.39 13.01 8.32
C ILE A 155 8.83 14.38 8.73
N HIS A 156 8.17 15.06 7.80
CA HIS A 156 7.45 16.29 8.11
C HIS A 156 6.24 15.99 8.98
N LYS A 157 5.96 16.88 9.93
CA LYS A 157 4.74 16.77 10.74
C LYS A 157 3.55 17.25 9.93
N MET A 158 2.54 16.40 9.76
CA MET A 158 1.32 16.70 9.03
C MET A 158 0.12 16.26 9.86
N ILE A 159 -1.02 16.89 9.62
CA ILE A 159 -2.30 16.55 10.24
C ILE A 159 -3.25 16.22 9.11
N LEU A 160 -3.97 15.10 9.22
CA LEU A 160 -5.07 14.78 8.33
C LEU A 160 -6.18 15.81 8.58
N GLU A 161 -6.56 16.57 7.56
CA GLU A 161 -7.64 17.55 7.62
C GLU A 161 -8.98 16.83 7.45
N GLU A 162 -9.10 16.01 6.41
CA GLU A 162 -10.31 15.21 6.15
C GLU A 162 -9.97 13.89 5.45
N GLU A 163 -10.81 12.88 5.61
CA GLU A 163 -10.75 11.67 4.80
C GLU A 163 -11.30 11.92 3.40
N SER A 164 -10.71 11.26 2.39
CA SER A 164 -11.27 11.30 1.03
C SER A 164 -12.71 10.77 1.02
N VAL A 165 -13.57 11.45 0.28
CA VAL A 165 -14.96 11.04 0.06
C VAL A 165 -15.10 9.70 -0.66
N PHE A 166 -14.01 9.25 -1.32
CA PHE A 166 -13.91 7.97 -2.02
C PHE A 166 -13.46 6.79 -1.14
N VAL A 167 -13.27 7.03 0.15
CA VAL A 167 -13.03 5.92 1.10
C VAL A 167 -14.35 5.21 1.36
N PRO A 168 -14.48 3.91 1.03
CA PRO A 168 -15.74 3.18 1.21
C PRO A 168 -16.16 3.07 2.67
N LYS A 169 -17.45 3.25 2.93
CA LYS A 169 -18.05 3.21 4.27
C LYS A 169 -19.29 2.30 4.29
N SER A 170 -19.50 1.58 5.37
CA SER A 170 -20.53 0.52 5.50
C SER A 170 -21.97 0.96 5.24
N HIS A 171 -22.30 2.25 5.27
CA HIS A 171 -23.69 2.73 5.16
C HIS A 171 -23.83 3.89 4.16
N CYS A 172 -22.88 4.05 3.28
CA CYS A 172 -22.82 5.13 2.32
C CYS A 172 -22.31 4.59 0.99
N GLU A 173 -22.95 4.93 -0.09
CA GLU A 173 -22.46 4.62 -1.43
C GLU A 173 -21.27 5.53 -1.75
N THR A 174 -20.16 4.95 -2.19
CA THR A 174 -18.99 5.72 -2.59
C THR A 174 -19.31 6.47 -3.89
N PRO A 175 -19.05 7.78 -3.97
CA PRO A 175 -19.33 8.54 -5.20
C PRO A 175 -18.46 8.04 -6.36
N ALA A 176 -19.02 8.08 -7.56
CA ALA A 176 -18.26 7.76 -8.76
C ALA A 176 -17.27 8.91 -9.08
N PRO A 177 -15.98 8.62 -9.32
CA PRO A 177 -15.00 9.64 -9.65
C PRO A 177 -15.32 10.32 -10.98
N ALA A 178 -15.05 11.64 -11.07
CA ALA A 178 -15.42 12.45 -12.21
C ALA A 178 -14.82 11.97 -13.55
N TRP A 179 -13.60 11.42 -13.50
CA TRP A 179 -12.92 10.92 -14.72
C TRP A 179 -13.70 9.81 -15.44
N LYS A 180 -14.54 9.01 -14.75
CA LYS A 180 -15.39 7.98 -15.39
C LYS A 180 -16.50 8.57 -16.26
N ARG A 181 -16.76 9.88 -16.14
CA ARG A 181 -17.76 10.60 -16.95
C ARG A 181 -17.19 11.24 -18.21
N LEU A 182 -15.87 11.13 -18.43
CA LEU A 182 -15.20 11.71 -19.57
C LEU A 182 -15.60 11.01 -20.89
N GLU A 183 -15.81 11.79 -21.95
CA GLU A 183 -16.10 11.25 -23.29
C GLU A 183 -15.01 10.30 -23.78
N VAL A 184 -13.73 10.58 -23.47
CA VAL A 184 -12.58 9.77 -23.92
C VAL A 184 -12.57 8.34 -23.39
N VAL A 185 -13.33 8.02 -22.37
CA VAL A 185 -13.42 6.66 -21.78
C VAL A 185 -14.82 6.06 -21.92
N ALA A 186 -15.79 6.79 -22.46
CA ALA A 186 -17.21 6.43 -22.45
C ALA A 186 -17.51 5.08 -23.12
N ASP A 187 -16.81 4.76 -24.19
CA ASP A 187 -16.97 3.53 -24.99
C ASP A 187 -16.21 2.31 -24.44
N VAL A 188 -15.36 2.52 -23.44
CA VAL A 188 -14.50 1.47 -22.84
C VAL A 188 -14.71 1.28 -21.35
N LEU A 189 -15.69 1.95 -20.77
CA LEU A 189 -16.05 1.73 -19.35
C LEU A 189 -16.52 0.29 -19.15
N PRO A 190 -16.19 -0.33 -18.01
CA PRO A 190 -16.70 -1.64 -17.66
C PRO A 190 -18.23 -1.60 -17.52
N PRO A 191 -18.96 -2.73 -17.74
CA PRO A 191 -20.41 -2.76 -17.71
C PRO A 191 -21.06 -2.16 -16.47
N ARG A 192 -20.43 -2.30 -15.30
CA ARG A 192 -20.89 -1.73 -14.03
C ARG A 192 -20.92 -0.20 -14.03
N ASP A 193 -20.04 0.43 -14.81
CA ASP A 193 -19.86 1.88 -14.88
C ASP A 193 -20.46 2.50 -16.14
N ALA A 194 -21.05 1.71 -17.05
CA ALA A 194 -21.57 2.17 -18.34
C ALA A 194 -22.62 3.29 -18.23
N HIS A 195 -23.35 3.36 -17.10
CA HIS A 195 -24.32 4.41 -16.82
C HIS A 195 -23.70 5.79 -16.58
N LEU A 196 -22.37 5.87 -16.35
CA LEU A 196 -21.63 7.12 -16.13
C LEU A 196 -21.15 7.76 -17.43
N ALA A 197 -21.21 7.05 -18.57
CA ALA A 197 -20.59 7.44 -19.84
C ALA A 197 -21.07 8.80 -20.36
N GLY A 198 -20.12 9.66 -20.76
CA GLY A 198 -20.37 10.79 -21.65
C GLY A 198 -21.03 12.04 -21.03
N HIS A 199 -20.87 12.27 -19.74
CA HIS A 199 -21.49 13.42 -19.06
C HIS A 199 -20.52 14.58 -18.81
N GLU A 200 -19.23 14.48 -19.16
CA GLU A 200 -18.24 15.52 -18.91
C GLU A 200 -17.22 15.62 -20.06
N GLN A 201 -16.98 16.85 -20.57
CA GLN A 201 -16.09 17.09 -21.71
C GLN A 201 -14.68 17.56 -21.31
N ASP A 202 -14.50 18.09 -20.09
CA ASP A 202 -13.23 18.66 -19.64
C ASP A 202 -12.45 17.67 -18.76
N ALA A 203 -11.50 16.98 -19.40
CA ALA A 203 -10.62 16.02 -18.72
C ALA A 203 -9.76 16.64 -17.62
N ALA A 204 -9.27 17.88 -17.82
CA ALA A 204 -8.41 18.56 -16.84
C ALA A 204 -9.22 18.99 -15.60
N ALA A 205 -10.45 19.44 -15.82
CA ALA A 205 -11.35 19.79 -14.72
C ALA A 205 -11.81 18.55 -13.94
N ALA A 206 -12.06 17.41 -14.61
CA ALA A 206 -12.46 16.17 -13.98
C ALA A 206 -11.35 15.57 -13.09
N LEU A 207 -10.10 15.58 -13.57
CA LEU A 207 -8.96 15.04 -12.83
C LEU A 207 -8.54 15.90 -11.62
N ASN A 208 -8.98 17.15 -11.54
CA ASN A 208 -8.65 18.08 -10.45
C ASN A 208 -9.80 18.26 -9.44
N ARG A 209 -10.93 17.61 -9.61
CA ARG A 209 -12.10 17.72 -8.71
C ARG A 209 -12.21 16.57 -7.70
N ASP A 210 -11.45 15.50 -7.93
CA ASP A 210 -11.47 14.28 -7.10
C ASP A 210 -10.38 14.29 -6.02
#